data_06cb1213c6bfed6011d4af7c1ff8eea0
#
_entry.id   06cb1213c6bfed6011d4af7c1ff8eea0
#
_cell.length_a   1.000
_cell.length_b   1.000
_cell.length_c   1.000
_cell.angle_alpha   90.00
_cell.angle_beta   90.00
_cell.angle_gamma   90.00
#
_symmetry.space_group_name_H-M   'P 1'
#
loop_
_entity.id
_entity.type
_entity.pdbx_description
1 polymer ?
#
loop_
_entity_poly.entity_id
_entity_poly.type
_entity_poly.pdbx_seq_one_letter_code
_entity_poly.pdbx_strand_id
1 'polypeptide(L)'
;PCYVIDEGRLTDNLKILNGVMQRTGAKILLAQKAFSAFCEYPLIGRYLSGTTASGLYEARLAHEEMGKENHVFCPAFLPEEMDELVEICDHIVFNSVSQYLYHLPKIQAAKSKKKMPISAGLRINPECSTQEGHEIYDPCGAGSRLGITRAELDRAIANGLDLSQIDGFHFHTLCEQNSDDLEKTLDAVEAKFGDLLYNLKWLN
;
A
#
# COMPACT_ATOMS: atom_id res chain seq x y z
N PRO A 1 32.49 11.63 -11.20
CA PRO A 1 31.10 11.28 -11.48
C PRO A 1 30.25 11.52 -10.23
N CYS A 2 29.04 12.08 -10.39
CA CYS A 2 28.08 12.28 -9.31
C CYS A 2 26.66 12.01 -9.85
N TYR A 3 25.73 11.68 -8.96
CA TYR A 3 24.31 11.71 -9.27
C TYR A 3 23.81 13.15 -9.13
N VAL A 4 22.92 13.55 -10.04
CA VAL A 4 22.30 14.88 -10.05
C VAL A 4 20.81 14.72 -10.09
N ILE A 5 20.11 15.39 -9.18
CA ILE A 5 18.64 15.51 -9.20
C ILE A 5 18.30 16.89 -9.77
N ASP A 6 17.52 16.92 -10.84
CA ASP A 6 17.00 18.15 -11.42
C ASP A 6 15.66 18.46 -10.78
N GLU A 7 15.63 19.35 -9.79
CA GLU A 7 14.41 19.76 -9.07
C GLU A 7 13.37 20.40 -10.00
N GLY A 8 13.81 21.04 -11.11
CA GLY A 8 12.88 21.61 -12.09
C GLY A 8 12.06 20.53 -12.76
N ARG A 9 12.71 19.48 -13.28
CA ARG A 9 12.05 18.32 -13.88
C ARG A 9 11.23 17.53 -12.86
N LEU A 10 11.75 17.33 -11.65
CA LEU A 10 11.04 16.70 -10.56
C LEU A 10 9.73 17.46 -10.27
N THR A 11 9.81 18.79 -10.16
CA THR A 11 8.64 19.64 -9.92
C THR A 11 7.60 19.54 -11.05
N ASP A 12 8.02 19.49 -12.30
CA ASP A 12 7.09 19.35 -13.42
C ASP A 12 6.36 17.99 -13.40
N ASN A 13 7.06 16.92 -13.09
CA ASN A 13 6.44 15.61 -12.88
C ASN A 13 5.45 15.63 -11.70
N LEU A 14 5.84 16.23 -10.58
CA LEU A 14 4.99 16.35 -9.39
C LEU A 14 3.70 17.16 -9.67
N LYS A 15 3.77 18.22 -10.49
CA LYS A 15 2.59 18.96 -10.94
C LYS A 15 1.61 18.10 -11.73
N ILE A 16 2.13 17.21 -12.61
CA ILE A 16 1.29 16.27 -13.36
C ILE A 16 0.54 15.34 -12.40
N LEU A 17 1.27 14.72 -11.46
CA LEU A 17 0.67 13.82 -10.46
C LEU A 17 -0.34 14.54 -9.57
N ASN A 18 -0.01 15.74 -9.10
CA ASN A 18 -0.94 16.57 -8.33
C ASN A 18 -2.19 16.91 -9.15
N GLY A 19 -2.05 17.23 -10.43
CA GLY A 19 -3.17 17.44 -11.35
C GLY A 19 -4.10 16.23 -11.45
N VAL A 20 -3.56 15.02 -11.46
CA VAL A 20 -4.36 13.78 -11.39
C VAL A 20 -5.15 13.71 -10.08
N MET A 21 -4.47 13.92 -8.94
CA MET A 21 -5.11 13.93 -7.61
C MET A 21 -6.28 14.93 -7.55
N GLN A 22 -6.09 16.14 -8.06
CA GLN A 22 -7.12 17.19 -8.07
C GLN A 22 -8.34 16.82 -8.93
N ARG A 23 -8.13 16.13 -10.05
CA ARG A 23 -9.23 15.74 -10.95
C ARG A 23 -10.01 14.52 -10.47
N THR A 24 -9.34 13.60 -9.79
CA THR A 24 -9.92 12.29 -9.44
C THR A 24 -10.30 12.16 -7.97
N GLY A 25 -9.74 13.00 -7.10
CA GLY A 25 -9.84 12.84 -5.65
C GLY A 25 -8.97 11.70 -5.09
N ALA A 26 -8.23 10.99 -5.94
CA ALA A 26 -7.30 9.95 -5.48
C ALA A 26 -6.10 10.56 -4.75
N LYS A 27 -5.50 9.80 -3.86
CA LYS A 27 -4.23 10.15 -3.21
C LYS A 27 -3.08 9.44 -3.92
N ILE A 28 -1.98 10.15 -4.16
CA ILE A 28 -0.76 9.57 -4.70
C ILE A 28 0.32 9.66 -3.63
N LEU A 29 1.00 8.54 -3.39
CA LEU A 29 2.05 8.39 -2.40
C LEU A 29 3.40 8.15 -3.10
N LEU A 30 4.47 8.66 -2.51
CA LEU A 30 5.83 8.33 -2.92
C LEU A 30 6.20 6.92 -2.47
N ALA A 31 6.53 6.04 -3.41
CA ALA A 31 7.10 4.73 -3.09
C ALA A 31 8.60 4.87 -2.79
N GLN A 32 8.98 4.80 -1.52
CA GLN A 32 10.37 5.03 -1.08
C GLN A 32 11.35 4.02 -1.67
N LYS A 33 10.94 2.76 -1.86
CA LYS A 33 11.78 1.75 -2.53
C LYS A 33 12.20 2.14 -3.95
N ALA A 34 11.42 2.99 -4.63
CA ALA A 34 11.73 3.48 -5.97
C ALA A 34 12.54 4.79 -5.92
N PHE A 35 12.28 5.64 -4.94
CA PHE A 35 12.97 6.91 -4.78
C PHE A 35 13.03 7.31 -3.31
N SER A 36 14.24 7.22 -2.72
CA SER A 36 14.48 7.53 -1.31
C SER A 36 15.50 8.66 -1.10
N ALA A 37 15.65 9.55 -2.09
CA ALA A 37 16.43 10.77 -1.92
C ALA A 37 15.69 11.72 -0.97
N PHE A 38 15.80 11.51 0.32
CA PHE A 38 15.04 12.18 1.37
C PHE A 38 15.25 13.69 1.42
N CYS A 39 16.38 14.19 0.91
CA CYS A 39 16.59 15.64 0.74
C CYS A 39 15.51 16.32 -0.11
N GLU A 40 14.82 15.55 -0.98
CA GLU A 40 13.73 16.04 -1.82
C GLU A 40 12.34 15.86 -1.18
N TYR A 41 12.22 15.21 -0.03
CA TYR A 41 10.92 14.96 0.60
C TYR A 41 10.15 16.25 0.94
N PRO A 42 10.79 17.35 1.39
CA PRO A 42 10.09 18.62 1.57
C PRO A 42 9.49 19.19 0.29
N LEU A 43 10.15 19.00 -0.86
CA LEU A 43 9.64 19.40 -2.17
C LEU A 43 8.48 18.48 -2.60
N ILE A 44 8.69 17.17 -2.56
CA ILE A 44 7.70 16.15 -2.95
C ILE A 44 6.44 16.27 -2.11
N GLY A 45 6.59 16.47 -0.80
CA GLY A 45 5.49 16.62 0.14
C GLY A 45 4.57 17.83 -0.11
N ARG A 46 4.98 18.81 -0.92
CA ARG A 46 4.09 19.91 -1.36
C ARG A 46 3.05 19.46 -2.37
N TYR A 47 3.31 18.36 -3.07
CA TYR A 47 2.49 17.88 -4.20
C TYR A 47 1.80 16.56 -3.91
N LEU A 48 2.47 15.60 -3.24
CA LEU A 48 1.93 14.28 -2.95
C LEU A 48 1.33 14.19 -1.55
N SER A 49 0.48 13.19 -1.34
CA SER A 49 -0.25 13.00 -0.07
C SER A 49 0.63 12.42 1.04
N GLY A 50 1.70 11.74 0.71
CA GLY A 50 2.59 11.10 1.67
C GLY A 50 3.49 10.07 1.01
N THR A 51 3.85 9.04 1.76
CA THR A 51 4.79 7.99 1.36
C THR A 51 4.20 6.59 1.56
N THR A 52 4.79 5.62 0.85
CA THR A 52 4.62 4.19 1.18
C THR A 52 5.98 3.55 1.45
N ALA A 53 6.04 2.78 2.53
CA ALA A 53 7.22 2.11 3.05
C ALA A 53 7.12 0.59 2.83
N SER A 54 8.27 -0.06 2.66
CA SER A 54 8.39 -1.53 2.55
C SER A 54 8.80 -2.20 3.87
N GLY A 55 8.97 -1.42 4.93
CA GLY A 55 9.34 -1.88 6.27
C GLY A 55 9.62 -0.72 7.21
N LEU A 56 10.05 -1.05 8.44
CA LEU A 56 10.22 -0.08 9.53
C LEU A 56 11.18 1.08 9.18
N TYR A 57 12.32 0.79 8.54
CA TYR A 57 13.33 1.84 8.27
C TYR A 57 12.83 2.90 7.28
N GLU A 58 12.13 2.48 6.23
CA GLU A 58 11.47 3.43 5.32
C GLU A 58 10.33 4.17 6.02
N ALA A 59 9.57 3.51 6.89
CA ALA A 59 8.52 4.16 7.67
C ALA A 59 9.07 5.23 8.62
N ARG A 60 10.21 4.98 9.26
CA ARG A 60 10.93 6.00 10.06
C ARG A 60 11.37 7.17 9.20
N LEU A 61 12.00 6.90 8.07
CA LEU A 61 12.47 7.94 7.14
C LEU A 61 11.29 8.83 6.69
N ALA A 62 10.17 8.24 6.35
CA ALA A 62 8.96 8.97 5.99
C ALA A 62 8.44 9.85 7.13
N HIS A 63 8.38 9.29 8.33
CA HIS A 63 7.91 9.99 9.52
C HIS A 63 8.79 11.20 9.88
N GLU A 64 10.10 11.02 9.79
CA GLU A 64 11.08 12.05 10.15
C GLU A 64 11.22 13.14 9.09
N GLU A 65 11.26 12.77 7.80
CA GLU A 65 11.66 13.68 6.73
C GLU A 65 10.49 14.25 5.92
N MET A 66 9.36 13.53 5.80
CA MET A 66 8.19 14.05 5.07
C MET A 66 7.08 14.54 5.99
N GLY A 67 6.78 13.81 7.08
CA GLY A 67 5.78 14.20 8.08
C GLY A 67 4.35 14.26 7.58
N LYS A 68 4.01 13.49 6.52
CA LYS A 68 2.68 13.36 5.93
C LYS A 68 2.13 11.95 6.11
N GLU A 69 1.08 11.55 5.37
CA GLU A 69 0.57 10.18 5.44
C GLU A 69 1.68 9.17 5.21
N ASN A 70 1.81 8.22 6.13
CA ASN A 70 2.83 7.20 6.13
C ASN A 70 2.18 5.82 6.06
N HIS A 71 2.26 5.19 4.91
CA HIS A 71 1.71 3.86 4.66
C HIS A 71 2.83 2.82 4.70
N VAL A 72 2.54 1.62 5.18
CA VAL A 72 3.50 0.52 5.14
C VAL A 72 2.85 -0.78 4.68
N PHE A 73 3.50 -1.44 3.74
CA PHE A 73 3.24 -2.83 3.38
C PHE A 73 4.55 -3.62 3.46
N CYS A 74 4.51 -4.73 4.19
CA CYS A 74 5.60 -5.71 4.23
C CYS A 74 5.02 -7.11 4.11
N PRO A 75 5.61 -8.01 3.27
CA PRO A 75 5.15 -9.39 3.19
C PRO A 75 5.22 -10.16 4.51
N ALA A 76 6.15 -9.76 5.40
CA ALA A 76 6.31 -10.34 6.72
C ALA A 76 6.83 -9.29 7.71
N PHE A 77 5.96 -8.79 8.59
CA PHE A 77 6.37 -7.92 9.67
C PHE A 77 7.04 -8.69 10.80
N LEU A 78 8.13 -8.16 11.34
CA LEU A 78 8.71 -8.68 12.57
C LEU A 78 7.85 -8.25 13.78
N PRO A 79 7.56 -9.16 14.72
CA PRO A 79 6.70 -8.85 15.87
C PRO A 79 7.19 -7.68 16.72
N GLU A 80 8.50 -7.52 16.85
CA GLU A 80 9.16 -6.45 17.61
C GLU A 80 9.06 -5.07 16.94
N GLU A 81 8.90 -5.01 15.62
CA GLU A 81 8.78 -3.76 14.89
C GLU A 81 7.36 -3.17 14.95
N MET A 82 6.36 -3.99 15.21
CA MET A 82 4.95 -3.60 15.10
C MET A 82 4.58 -2.49 16.08
N ASP A 83 5.16 -2.47 17.28
CA ASP A 83 4.84 -1.44 18.30
C ASP A 83 5.24 -0.04 17.81
N GLU A 84 6.36 0.08 17.11
CA GLU A 84 6.78 1.33 16.52
C GLU A 84 6.00 1.66 15.25
N LEU A 85 5.76 0.67 14.38
CA LEU A 85 4.98 0.87 13.16
C LEU A 85 3.58 1.43 13.45
N VAL A 86 2.89 0.95 14.50
CA VAL A 86 1.57 1.47 14.86
C VAL A 86 1.62 2.90 15.41
N GLU A 87 2.76 3.37 15.89
CA GLU A 87 2.94 4.74 16.36
C GLU A 87 3.24 5.74 15.22
N ILE A 88 4.00 5.33 14.20
CA ILE A 88 4.51 6.22 13.16
C ILE A 88 3.77 6.10 11.81
N CYS A 89 2.99 5.02 11.59
CA CYS A 89 2.22 4.84 10.35
C CYS A 89 0.74 5.20 10.53
N ASP A 90 0.12 5.63 9.43
CA ASP A 90 -1.32 5.88 9.33
C ASP A 90 -2.06 4.68 8.75
N HIS A 91 -1.43 3.94 7.83
CA HIS A 91 -1.97 2.75 7.20
C HIS A 91 -0.98 1.60 7.26
N ILE A 92 -1.44 0.43 7.74
CA ILE A 92 -0.66 -0.82 7.72
C ILE A 92 -1.40 -1.86 6.90
N VAL A 93 -0.74 -2.42 5.89
CA VAL A 93 -1.28 -3.46 5.01
C VAL A 93 -0.62 -4.79 5.32
N PHE A 94 -1.43 -5.80 5.59
CA PHE A 94 -0.98 -7.17 5.88
C PHE A 94 -1.08 -8.07 4.66
N ASN A 95 -0.09 -8.93 4.50
CA ASN A 95 0.00 -9.83 3.35
C ASN A 95 -0.89 -11.07 3.47
N SER A 96 -1.31 -11.43 4.69
CA SER A 96 -2.16 -12.59 4.95
C SER A 96 -3.10 -12.35 6.12
N VAL A 97 -4.20 -13.11 6.17
CA VAL A 97 -5.15 -13.06 7.29
C VAL A 97 -4.49 -13.47 8.60
N SER A 98 -3.63 -14.49 8.58
CA SER A 98 -2.93 -14.94 9.78
C SER A 98 -2.01 -13.87 10.35
N GLN A 99 -1.29 -13.14 9.50
CA GLN A 99 -0.45 -12.02 9.93
C GLN A 99 -1.30 -10.88 10.51
N TYR A 100 -2.41 -10.54 9.85
CA TYR A 100 -3.35 -9.54 10.37
C TYR A 100 -3.89 -9.92 11.76
N LEU A 101 -4.38 -11.15 11.91
CA LEU A 101 -4.94 -11.61 13.19
C LEU A 101 -3.88 -11.66 14.30
N TYR A 102 -2.65 -12.02 13.97
CA TYR A 102 -1.54 -12.02 14.92
C TYR A 102 -1.25 -10.62 15.49
N HIS A 103 -1.32 -9.59 14.64
CA HIS A 103 -1.03 -8.20 15.04
C HIS A 103 -2.28 -7.40 15.43
N LEU A 104 -3.48 -7.96 15.28
CA LEU A 104 -4.75 -7.26 15.55
C LEU A 104 -4.82 -6.65 16.95
N PRO A 105 -4.37 -7.31 18.05
CA PRO A 105 -4.39 -6.69 19.37
C PRO A 105 -3.60 -5.38 19.46
N LYS A 106 -2.44 -5.29 18.79
CA LYS A 106 -1.63 -4.07 18.74
C LYS A 106 -2.33 -2.96 17.94
N ILE A 107 -2.94 -3.32 16.80
CA ILE A 107 -3.73 -2.39 15.97
C ILE A 107 -4.90 -1.81 16.79
N GLN A 108 -5.66 -2.66 17.48
CA GLN A 108 -6.81 -2.23 18.30
C GLN A 108 -6.37 -1.32 19.46
N ALA A 109 -5.27 -1.67 20.12
CA ALA A 109 -4.71 -0.84 21.18
C ALA A 109 -4.26 0.54 20.65
N ALA A 110 -3.66 0.60 19.47
CA ALA A 110 -3.25 1.86 18.84
C ALA A 110 -4.47 2.70 18.40
N LYS A 111 -5.51 2.07 17.81
CA LYS A 111 -6.76 2.74 17.43
C LYS A 111 -7.42 3.47 18.61
N SER A 112 -7.29 2.95 19.82
CA SER A 112 -7.88 3.57 21.03
C SER A 112 -7.08 4.74 21.59
N LYS A 113 -5.80 4.87 21.25
CA LYS A 113 -4.87 5.87 21.82
C LYS A 113 -4.63 7.07 20.90
N LYS A 114 -4.67 6.89 19.59
CA LYS A 114 -4.36 7.97 18.62
C LYS A 114 -5.54 8.90 18.39
N LYS A 115 -5.25 10.20 18.19
CA LYS A 115 -6.24 11.19 17.71
C LYS A 115 -6.78 10.84 16.31
N MET A 116 -5.95 10.25 15.46
CA MET A 116 -6.32 9.68 14.16
C MET A 116 -6.11 8.16 14.26
N PRO A 117 -7.15 7.35 14.17
CA PRO A 117 -7.01 5.91 14.29
C PRO A 117 -6.21 5.35 13.11
N ILE A 118 -5.27 4.47 13.42
CA ILE A 118 -4.54 3.73 12.42
C ILE A 118 -5.51 2.90 11.55
N SER A 119 -5.27 2.88 10.26
CA SER A 119 -6.06 2.11 9.29
C SER A 119 -5.35 0.80 8.96
N ALA A 120 -6.06 -0.31 9.03
CA ALA A 120 -5.54 -1.63 8.72
C ALA A 120 -6.18 -2.20 7.46
N GLY A 121 -5.38 -2.76 6.57
CA GLY A 121 -5.85 -3.36 5.33
C GLY A 121 -5.20 -4.69 5.01
N LEU A 122 -5.73 -5.36 4.02
CA LEU A 122 -5.21 -6.62 3.49
C LEU A 122 -4.73 -6.44 2.05
N ARG A 123 -3.59 -7.02 1.72
CA ARG A 123 -3.17 -7.16 0.33
C ARG A 123 -3.95 -8.31 -0.29
N ILE A 124 -4.69 -8.02 -1.35
CA ILE A 124 -5.39 -9.00 -2.17
C ILE A 124 -4.57 -9.38 -3.41
N ASN A 125 -4.75 -10.60 -3.88
CA ASN A 125 -4.20 -11.09 -5.14
C ASN A 125 -5.36 -11.34 -6.11
N PRO A 126 -5.56 -10.52 -7.14
CA PRO A 126 -6.62 -10.71 -8.12
C PRO A 126 -6.34 -11.87 -9.08
N GLU A 127 -5.18 -12.54 -8.98
CA GLU A 127 -4.77 -13.63 -9.87
C GLU A 127 -4.88 -13.22 -11.35
N CYS A 128 -4.53 -11.97 -11.62
CA CYS A 128 -4.48 -11.38 -12.94
C CYS A 128 -3.03 -10.99 -13.24
N SER A 129 -2.40 -11.75 -14.12
CA SER A 129 -1.05 -11.46 -14.59
C SER A 129 -1.11 -10.72 -15.92
N THR A 130 -0.34 -9.63 -16.00
CA THR A 130 -0.10 -8.88 -17.24
C THR A 130 1.40 -8.88 -17.61
N GLN A 131 2.21 -9.72 -16.90
CA GLN A 131 3.66 -9.81 -17.07
C GLN A 131 4.03 -10.82 -18.16
N GLU A 132 3.86 -10.45 -19.41
CA GLU A 132 4.26 -11.32 -20.54
C GLU A 132 5.80 -11.49 -20.59
N GLY A 133 6.26 -12.74 -20.46
CA GLY A 133 7.67 -13.11 -20.57
C GLY A 133 8.55 -12.77 -19.36
N HIS A 134 7.99 -12.31 -18.25
CA HIS A 134 8.70 -11.93 -17.04
C HIS A 134 8.14 -12.56 -15.76
N GLU A 135 7.90 -13.86 -15.77
CA GLU A 135 7.29 -14.63 -14.67
C GLU A 135 7.96 -14.40 -13.31
N ILE A 136 9.28 -14.16 -13.29
CA ILE A 136 10.04 -13.91 -12.05
C ILE A 136 9.60 -12.62 -11.33
N TYR A 137 9.06 -11.65 -12.07
CA TYR A 137 8.59 -10.38 -11.53
C TYR A 137 7.07 -10.31 -11.39
N ASP A 138 6.37 -11.42 -11.67
CA ASP A 138 4.92 -11.46 -11.60
C ASP A 138 4.42 -11.70 -10.17
N PRO A 139 3.83 -10.68 -9.52
CA PRO A 139 3.32 -10.82 -8.17
C PRO A 139 2.01 -11.63 -8.10
N CYS A 140 1.37 -11.89 -9.27
CA CYS A 140 0.13 -12.65 -9.38
C CYS A 140 0.31 -14.01 -10.06
N GLY A 141 1.54 -14.40 -10.36
CA GLY A 141 1.87 -15.71 -10.94
C GLY A 141 1.47 -16.88 -10.06
N ALA A 142 1.36 -18.05 -10.67
CA ALA A 142 1.04 -19.28 -9.96
C ALA A 142 2.06 -19.56 -8.84
N GLY A 143 1.55 -19.78 -7.60
CA GLY A 143 2.40 -19.99 -6.43
C GLY A 143 2.98 -18.72 -5.81
N SER A 144 2.55 -17.53 -6.24
CA SER A 144 2.93 -16.29 -5.58
C SER A 144 2.50 -16.30 -4.11
N ARG A 145 3.42 -15.88 -3.22
CA ARG A 145 3.15 -15.68 -1.80
C ARG A 145 2.57 -14.30 -1.47
N LEU A 146 2.35 -13.45 -2.48
CA LEU A 146 2.01 -12.04 -2.31
C LEU A 146 0.51 -11.81 -2.43
N GLY A 147 -0.09 -11.44 -1.31
CA GLY A 147 -1.52 -11.14 -1.22
C GLY A 147 -2.38 -12.39 -1.03
N ILE A 148 -3.64 -12.17 -0.75
CA ILE A 148 -4.67 -13.14 -0.42
C ILE A 148 -5.56 -13.32 -1.64
N THR A 149 -5.72 -14.54 -2.14
CA THR A 149 -6.67 -14.84 -3.21
C THR A 149 -8.12 -14.75 -2.71
N ARG A 150 -9.07 -14.58 -3.62
CA ARG A 150 -10.49 -14.57 -3.23
C ARG A 150 -10.90 -15.84 -2.49
N ALA A 151 -10.47 -17.00 -2.93
CA ALA A 151 -10.78 -18.27 -2.29
C ALA A 151 -10.19 -18.39 -0.86
N GLU A 152 -9.02 -17.82 -0.61
CA GLU A 152 -8.44 -17.76 0.74
C GLU A 152 -9.19 -16.79 1.64
N LEU A 153 -9.60 -15.66 1.11
CA LEU A 153 -10.39 -14.68 1.85
C LEU A 153 -11.77 -15.23 2.22
N ASP A 154 -12.47 -15.89 1.29
CA ASP A 154 -13.76 -16.53 1.55
C ASP A 154 -13.66 -17.60 2.64
N ARG A 155 -12.59 -18.42 2.61
CA ARG A 155 -12.32 -19.40 3.68
C ARG A 155 -12.08 -18.73 5.02
N ALA A 156 -11.37 -17.61 5.05
CA ALA A 156 -11.13 -16.87 6.28
C ALA A 156 -12.43 -16.28 6.84
N ILE A 157 -13.28 -15.73 5.99
CA ILE A 157 -14.63 -15.21 6.37
C ILE A 157 -15.47 -16.33 6.92
N ALA A 158 -15.53 -17.50 6.25
CA ALA A 158 -16.26 -18.67 6.73
C ALA A 158 -15.73 -19.18 8.09
N ASN A 159 -14.47 -18.96 8.38
CA ASN A 159 -13.82 -19.29 9.67
C ASN A 159 -13.90 -18.14 10.70
N GLY A 160 -14.71 -17.10 10.46
CA GLY A 160 -15.00 -16.04 11.43
C GLY A 160 -14.13 -14.79 11.33
N LEU A 161 -13.45 -14.55 10.21
CA LEU A 161 -12.80 -13.26 9.98
C LEU A 161 -13.86 -12.16 9.94
N ASP A 162 -13.73 -11.18 10.83
CA ASP A 162 -14.59 -10.00 10.86
C ASP A 162 -14.06 -8.91 9.91
N LEU A 163 -14.68 -8.77 8.74
CA LEU A 163 -14.33 -7.76 7.75
C LEU A 163 -14.60 -6.34 8.22
N SER A 164 -15.48 -6.11 9.21
CA SER A 164 -15.76 -4.76 9.72
C SER A 164 -14.54 -4.09 10.39
N GLN A 165 -13.53 -4.89 10.74
CA GLN A 165 -12.28 -4.43 11.32
C GLN A 165 -11.20 -4.09 10.26
N ILE A 166 -11.48 -4.39 8.99
CA ILE A 166 -10.58 -4.14 7.86
C ILE A 166 -11.04 -2.88 7.14
N ASP A 167 -10.16 -1.90 7.06
CA ASP A 167 -10.48 -0.57 6.52
C ASP A 167 -10.31 -0.50 4.99
N GLY A 168 -9.47 -1.36 4.39
CA GLY A 168 -9.24 -1.31 2.96
C GLY A 168 -8.51 -2.52 2.38
N PHE A 169 -8.46 -2.54 1.04
CA PHE A 169 -7.67 -3.51 0.28
C PHE A 169 -6.56 -2.80 -0.48
N HIS A 170 -5.47 -3.55 -0.65
CA HIS A 170 -4.31 -3.16 -1.43
C HIS A 170 -4.00 -4.27 -2.43
N PHE A 171 -3.68 -3.91 -3.66
CA PHE A 171 -3.09 -4.82 -4.63
C PHE A 171 -1.84 -4.19 -5.27
N HIS A 172 -0.92 -5.04 -5.71
CA HIS A 172 0.28 -4.61 -6.41
C HIS A 172 0.59 -5.67 -7.47
N THR A 173 0.25 -5.38 -8.71
CA THR A 173 0.21 -6.34 -9.82
C THR A 173 1.13 -5.94 -10.97
N LEU A 174 1.47 -4.65 -11.05
CA LEU A 174 2.21 -4.10 -12.18
C LEU A 174 3.71 -3.99 -11.86
N CYS A 175 4.54 -4.22 -12.87
CA CYS A 175 5.96 -3.93 -12.86
C CYS A 175 6.35 -3.34 -14.23
N GLU A 176 6.71 -2.06 -14.26
CA GLU A 176 7.11 -1.32 -15.47
C GLU A 176 6.06 -1.35 -16.60
N GLN A 177 4.77 -1.32 -16.25
CA GLN A 177 3.65 -1.39 -17.18
C GLN A 177 2.85 -0.08 -17.22
N ASN A 178 1.99 0.04 -18.22
CA ASN A 178 1.20 1.25 -18.48
C ASN A 178 -0.24 1.13 -17.94
N SER A 179 -1.06 2.13 -18.25
CA SER A 179 -2.42 2.25 -17.74
C SER A 179 -3.39 1.19 -18.26
N ASP A 180 -3.17 0.64 -19.46
CA ASP A 180 -3.97 -0.43 -20.03
C ASP A 180 -3.85 -1.74 -19.23
N ASP A 181 -2.68 -2.03 -18.69
CA ASP A 181 -2.49 -3.17 -17.79
C ASP A 181 -3.11 -2.92 -16.41
N LEU A 182 -3.12 -1.66 -15.94
CA LEU A 182 -3.84 -1.29 -14.73
C LEU A 182 -5.36 -1.46 -14.93
N GLU A 183 -5.92 -1.06 -16.06
CA GLU A 183 -7.34 -1.24 -16.39
C GLU A 183 -7.74 -2.72 -16.33
N LYS A 184 -7.00 -3.60 -16.99
CA LYS A 184 -7.21 -5.07 -16.92
C LYS A 184 -7.17 -5.59 -15.49
N THR A 185 -6.23 -5.08 -14.69
CA THR A 185 -6.10 -5.48 -13.29
C THR A 185 -7.29 -5.01 -12.46
N LEU A 186 -7.77 -3.78 -12.68
CA LEU A 186 -8.94 -3.24 -11.99
C LEU A 186 -10.20 -4.03 -12.33
N ASP A 187 -10.39 -4.42 -13.59
CA ASP A 187 -11.49 -5.30 -13.99
C ASP A 187 -11.45 -6.64 -13.24
N ALA A 188 -10.26 -7.22 -13.08
CA ALA A 188 -10.09 -8.46 -12.32
C ALA A 188 -10.35 -8.28 -10.81
N VAL A 189 -9.94 -7.14 -10.24
CA VAL A 189 -10.21 -6.79 -8.84
C VAL A 189 -11.72 -6.60 -8.64
N GLU A 190 -12.40 -5.88 -9.52
CA GLU A 190 -13.84 -5.69 -9.46
C GLU A 190 -14.60 -7.01 -9.61
N ALA A 191 -14.24 -7.82 -10.60
CA ALA A 191 -14.87 -9.12 -10.83
C ALA A 191 -14.74 -10.08 -9.64
N LYS A 192 -13.59 -10.07 -8.95
CA LYS A 192 -13.32 -11.02 -7.85
C LYS A 192 -13.67 -10.48 -6.46
N PHE A 193 -13.53 -9.18 -6.22
CA PHE A 193 -13.65 -8.57 -4.89
C PHE A 193 -14.69 -7.45 -4.83
N GLY A 194 -15.35 -7.12 -5.94
CA GLY A 194 -16.26 -5.97 -6.05
C GLY A 194 -17.37 -5.95 -4.99
N ASP A 195 -17.91 -7.12 -4.66
CA ASP A 195 -18.93 -7.28 -3.60
C ASP A 195 -18.45 -6.87 -2.21
N LEU A 196 -17.14 -6.89 -1.97
CA LEU A 196 -16.53 -6.52 -0.69
C LEU A 196 -16.07 -5.06 -0.65
N LEU A 197 -15.76 -4.46 -1.81
CA LEU A 197 -15.19 -3.11 -1.90
C LEU A 197 -16.11 -2.02 -1.33
N TYR A 198 -17.42 -2.16 -1.47
CA TYR A 198 -18.39 -1.13 -1.05
C TYR A 198 -18.41 -0.88 0.47
N ASN A 199 -17.88 -1.80 1.26
CA ASN A 199 -17.83 -1.68 2.71
C ASN A 199 -16.47 -1.14 3.20
N LEU A 200 -15.53 -0.91 2.29
CA LEU A 200 -14.19 -0.46 2.62
C LEU A 200 -14.08 1.06 2.53
N LYS A 201 -13.14 1.62 3.27
CA LYS A 201 -12.85 3.07 3.26
C LYS A 201 -11.90 3.46 2.14
N TRP A 202 -11.09 2.51 1.65
CA TRP A 202 -10.09 2.74 0.61
C TRP A 202 -9.73 1.49 -0.17
N LEU A 203 -9.29 1.71 -1.41
CA LEU A 203 -8.60 0.75 -2.27
C LEU A 203 -7.28 1.39 -2.70
N ASN A 204 -6.18 0.63 -2.62
CA ASN A 204 -4.82 1.07 -2.97
C ASN A 204 -4.19 0.12 -3.99
#